data_731224b927c80d919a4715cf0963b3c3
#
_entry.id   731224b927c80d919a4715cf0963b3c3
#
_cell.length_a   1.000
_cell.length_b   1.000
_cell.length_c   1.000
_cell.angle_alpha   90.00
_cell.angle_beta   90.00
_cell.angle_gamma   90.00
#
_symmetry.space_group_name_H-M   'P 1'
#
loop_
_entity.id
_entity.type
_entity.pdbx_description
1 polymer ?
#
loop_
_entity_poly.entity_id
_entity_poly.type
_entity_poly.pdbx_seq_one_letter_code
_entity_poly.pdbx_strand_id
1 'polypeptide(L)'
;MSSSPVIRRQTRRVRVGHVEVGGGAPIVVQSMTNTDTADIAGTVEQVFALAQAGSEVVRVTVNTAEAAAAVPHIRDALDARGCNVPLVGDFHFNGHRLLTQHPACAEALAKFRINPGNVGKGSKRDEQFSTMIEMACRYGKPVRIGVNWGSLDQELAVRMMDENARSPEPKDAAEVTREALVV
;
A
#
# COMPACT_ATOMS: atom_id res chain seq x y z
N MET A 1 3.29 -24.06 -30.09
CA MET A 1 2.19 -23.73 -29.16
C MET A 1 1.98 -22.21 -29.26
N SER A 2 0.92 -21.79 -29.93
CA SER A 2 0.56 -20.35 -30.06
C SER A 2 -0.07 -19.90 -28.75
N SER A 3 0.66 -19.13 -27.92
CA SER A 3 0.09 -18.48 -26.75
C SER A 3 -0.87 -17.38 -27.24
N SER A 4 -2.15 -17.55 -27.00
CA SER A 4 -3.11 -16.48 -27.21
C SER A 4 -2.64 -15.22 -26.48
N PRO A 5 -2.68 -14.04 -27.10
CA PRO A 5 -2.26 -12.81 -26.44
C PRO A 5 -3.15 -12.56 -25.20
N VAL A 6 -2.50 -12.34 -24.06
CA VAL A 6 -3.21 -11.98 -22.82
C VAL A 6 -3.87 -10.62 -23.03
N ILE A 7 -5.21 -10.61 -23.09
CA ILE A 7 -5.97 -9.37 -23.17
C ILE A 7 -5.95 -8.71 -21.79
N ARG A 8 -5.23 -7.59 -21.67
CA ARG A 8 -5.20 -6.83 -20.42
C ARG A 8 -6.46 -5.98 -20.25
N ARG A 9 -7.03 -6.01 -19.05
CA ARG A 9 -8.15 -5.14 -18.69
C ARG A 9 -7.73 -3.68 -18.78
N GLN A 10 -8.59 -2.85 -19.35
CA GLN A 10 -8.43 -1.40 -19.31
C GLN A 10 -8.60 -0.90 -17.86
N THR A 11 -7.59 -0.24 -17.34
CA THR A 11 -7.57 0.31 -15.97
C THR A 11 -7.62 1.84 -16.01
N ARG A 12 -8.05 2.46 -14.91
CA ARG A 12 -7.94 3.91 -14.76
C ARG A 12 -6.46 4.28 -14.56
N ARG A 13 -6.08 5.43 -15.10
CA ARG A 13 -4.78 6.04 -14.84
C ARG A 13 -4.82 6.75 -13.49
N VAL A 14 -3.82 6.46 -12.66
CA VAL A 14 -3.65 7.05 -11.32
C VAL A 14 -2.29 7.72 -11.26
N ARG A 15 -2.23 8.92 -10.68
CA ARG A 15 -0.97 9.66 -10.52
C ARG A 15 -0.44 9.49 -9.09
N VAL A 16 0.84 9.13 -8.98
CA VAL A 16 1.60 9.01 -7.73
C VAL A 16 2.75 10.02 -7.80
N GLY A 17 2.56 11.20 -7.23
CA GLY A 17 3.46 12.33 -7.51
C GLY A 17 3.45 12.66 -9.01
N HIS A 18 4.62 12.60 -9.64
CA HIS A 18 4.77 12.79 -11.09
C HIS A 18 4.68 11.49 -11.91
N VAL A 19 4.59 10.33 -11.24
CA VAL A 19 4.57 9.00 -11.88
C VAL A 19 3.14 8.57 -12.18
N GLU A 20 2.88 8.08 -13.38
CA GLU A 20 1.58 7.55 -13.80
C GLU A 20 1.53 6.03 -13.70
N VAL A 21 0.43 5.49 -13.14
CA VAL A 21 0.21 4.04 -12.94
C VAL A 21 -1.13 3.65 -13.56
N GLY A 22 -1.14 2.56 -14.32
CA GLY A 22 -2.36 2.08 -15.00
C GLY A 22 -2.73 2.88 -16.25
N GLY A 23 -3.90 2.64 -16.82
CA GLY A 23 -4.41 3.35 -18.00
C GLY A 23 -3.50 3.26 -19.23
N GLY A 24 -2.75 2.16 -19.40
CA GLY A 24 -1.79 1.98 -20.49
C GLY A 24 -0.43 2.65 -20.28
N ALA A 25 -0.18 3.27 -19.10
CA ALA A 25 1.15 3.77 -18.75
C ALA A 25 2.18 2.62 -18.66
N PRO A 26 3.49 2.92 -18.82
CA PRO A 26 4.54 1.94 -18.61
C PRO A 26 4.50 1.28 -17.23
N ILE A 27 5.12 0.11 -17.09
CA ILE A 27 5.25 -0.56 -15.79
C ILE A 27 6.21 0.26 -14.93
N VAL A 28 5.75 0.63 -13.72
CA VAL A 28 6.50 1.44 -12.75
C VAL A 28 7.38 0.55 -11.89
N VAL A 29 8.65 0.90 -11.77
CA VAL A 29 9.60 0.24 -10.87
C VAL A 29 9.46 0.82 -9.46
N GLN A 30 9.04 -0.02 -8.52
CA GLN A 30 8.93 0.35 -7.10
C GLN A 30 9.86 -0.50 -6.25
N SER A 31 10.66 0.15 -5.42
CA SER A 31 11.45 -0.49 -4.36
C SER A 31 10.91 -0.15 -2.97
N MET A 32 11.43 -0.83 -1.96
CA MET A 32 11.09 -0.58 -0.56
C MET A 32 12.36 -0.50 0.28
N THR A 33 12.41 0.42 1.23
CA THR A 33 13.48 0.48 2.22
C THR A 33 13.38 -0.67 3.22
N ASN A 34 14.51 -1.04 3.78
CA ASN A 34 14.60 -1.97 4.91
C ASN A 34 15.19 -1.33 6.17
N THR A 35 15.37 0.00 6.15
CA THR A 35 15.75 0.80 7.32
C THR A 35 14.57 0.98 8.26
N ASP A 36 14.85 1.26 9.53
CA ASP A 36 13.85 1.88 10.40
C ASP A 36 13.57 3.29 9.87
N THR A 37 12.30 3.59 9.55
CA THR A 37 11.93 4.91 9.00
C THR A 37 12.13 6.03 10.02
N ALA A 38 12.18 5.75 11.32
CA ALA A 38 12.55 6.70 12.35
C ALA A 38 14.05 7.13 12.28
N ASP A 39 14.91 6.29 11.68
CA ASP A 39 16.27 6.68 11.30
C ASP A 39 16.23 7.49 10.00
N ILE A 40 16.09 8.81 10.14
CA ILE A 40 15.98 9.73 9.01
C ILE A 40 17.20 9.62 8.10
N ALA A 41 18.42 9.66 8.67
CA ALA A 41 19.64 9.67 7.86
C ALA A 41 19.81 8.39 7.07
N GLY A 42 19.68 7.22 7.70
CA GLY A 42 19.76 5.93 7.04
C GLY A 42 18.68 5.74 5.98
N THR A 43 17.46 6.20 6.26
CA THR A 43 16.34 6.10 5.29
C THR A 43 16.55 7.02 4.08
N VAL A 44 17.02 8.25 4.28
CA VAL A 44 17.37 9.18 3.19
C VAL A 44 18.43 8.58 2.27
N GLU A 45 19.53 8.04 2.83
CA GLU A 45 20.58 7.41 2.03
C GLU A 45 20.05 6.23 1.22
N GLN A 46 19.24 5.38 1.84
CA GLN A 46 18.69 4.22 1.13
C GLN A 46 17.70 4.61 0.05
N VAL A 47 16.78 5.55 0.31
CA VAL A 47 15.84 6.06 -0.69
C VAL A 47 16.60 6.67 -1.87
N PHE A 48 17.63 7.49 -1.58
CA PHE A 48 18.45 8.11 -2.61
C PHE A 48 19.17 7.06 -3.47
N ALA A 49 19.77 6.05 -2.85
CA ALA A 49 20.44 4.96 -3.57
C ALA A 49 19.45 4.16 -4.45
N LEU A 50 18.24 3.87 -3.95
CA LEU A 50 17.20 3.18 -4.70
C LEU A 50 16.73 4.02 -5.92
N ALA A 51 16.57 5.33 -5.75
CA ALA A 51 16.22 6.22 -6.84
C ALA A 51 17.32 6.29 -7.91
N GLN A 52 18.59 6.36 -7.51
CA GLN A 52 19.73 6.31 -8.42
C GLN A 52 19.84 4.98 -9.17
N ALA A 53 19.41 3.88 -8.55
CA ALA A 53 19.33 2.56 -9.18
C ALA A 53 18.15 2.38 -10.14
N GLY A 54 17.29 3.41 -10.29
CA GLY A 54 16.18 3.40 -11.23
C GLY A 54 14.81 3.13 -10.62
N SER A 55 14.66 3.18 -9.29
CA SER A 55 13.33 3.14 -8.68
C SER A 55 12.58 4.43 -8.97
N GLU A 56 11.42 4.31 -9.59
CA GLU A 56 10.56 5.45 -9.93
C GLU A 56 9.65 5.86 -8.74
N VAL A 57 9.45 4.93 -7.80
CA VAL A 57 8.67 5.12 -6.58
C VAL A 57 9.35 4.33 -5.45
N VAL A 58 9.47 4.89 -4.26
CA VAL A 58 10.06 4.20 -3.11
C VAL A 58 9.07 4.12 -1.95
N ARG A 59 8.94 2.92 -1.36
CA ARG A 59 8.04 2.66 -0.24
C ARG A 59 8.81 2.61 1.07
N VAL A 60 8.30 3.31 2.08
CA VAL A 60 8.80 3.33 3.46
C VAL A 60 7.72 2.79 4.40
N THR A 61 8.12 2.08 5.46
CA THR A 61 7.18 1.58 6.47
C THR A 61 6.82 2.69 7.44
N VAL A 62 5.51 2.91 7.68
CA VAL A 62 5.02 3.91 8.64
C VAL A 62 4.14 3.19 9.67
N ASN A 63 4.77 2.68 10.72
CA ASN A 63 4.14 1.82 11.73
C ASN A 63 4.22 2.36 13.17
N THR A 64 4.98 3.42 13.39
CA THR A 64 5.12 4.10 14.69
C THR A 64 4.94 5.61 14.56
N ALA A 65 4.73 6.31 15.67
CA ALA A 65 4.63 7.76 15.71
C ALA A 65 5.94 8.43 15.29
N GLU A 66 7.06 7.85 15.69
CA GLU A 66 8.41 8.31 15.34
C GLU A 66 8.65 8.19 13.83
N ALA A 67 8.27 7.05 13.23
CA ALA A 67 8.34 6.87 11.78
C ALA A 67 7.46 7.89 11.04
N ALA A 68 6.23 8.12 11.51
CA ALA A 68 5.36 9.12 10.92
C ALA A 68 5.91 10.55 11.05
N ALA A 69 6.51 10.88 12.20
CA ALA A 69 7.15 12.18 12.40
C ALA A 69 8.41 12.36 11.52
N ALA A 70 9.13 11.28 11.22
CA ALA A 70 10.34 11.30 10.39
C ALA A 70 10.07 11.55 8.91
N VAL A 71 8.92 11.10 8.37
CA VAL A 71 8.61 11.16 6.93
C VAL A 71 8.76 12.55 6.31
N PRO A 72 8.22 13.64 6.88
CA PRO A 72 8.41 14.97 6.30
C PRO A 72 9.90 15.39 6.26
N HIS A 73 10.68 15.07 7.29
CA HIS A 73 12.12 15.37 7.32
C HIS A 73 12.90 14.56 6.30
N ILE A 74 12.50 13.29 6.05
CA ILE A 74 13.05 12.47 4.97
C ILE A 74 12.76 13.12 3.63
N ARG A 75 11.54 13.61 3.41
CA ARG A 75 11.14 14.28 2.17
C ARG A 75 11.98 15.54 1.95
N ASP A 76 12.08 16.40 2.96
CA ASP A 76 12.85 17.64 2.90
C ASP A 76 14.34 17.38 2.58
N ALA A 77 14.94 16.37 3.22
CA ALA A 77 16.34 16.01 2.98
C ALA A 77 16.56 15.45 1.57
N LEU A 78 15.62 14.69 1.01
CA LEU A 78 15.66 14.21 -0.37
C LEU A 78 15.50 15.36 -1.35
N ASP A 79 14.59 16.29 -1.09
CA ASP A 79 14.37 17.48 -1.93
C ASP A 79 15.62 18.38 -1.97
N ALA A 80 16.29 18.55 -0.83
CA ALA A 80 17.56 19.28 -0.74
C ALA A 80 18.68 18.63 -1.57
N ARG A 81 18.57 17.33 -1.85
CA ARG A 81 19.49 16.57 -2.73
C ARG A 81 19.03 16.53 -4.20
N GLY A 82 17.94 17.21 -4.54
CA GLY A 82 17.33 17.15 -5.87
C GLY A 82 16.69 15.79 -6.20
N CYS A 83 16.41 14.96 -5.21
CA CYS A 83 15.77 13.66 -5.37
C CYS A 83 14.26 13.79 -5.17
N ASN A 84 13.51 13.87 -6.26
CA ASN A 84 12.06 14.05 -6.26
C ASN A 84 11.27 12.74 -6.33
N VAL A 85 11.90 11.57 -6.05
CA VAL A 85 11.23 10.26 -6.09
C VAL A 85 10.01 10.25 -5.17
N PRO A 86 8.81 9.85 -5.66
CA PRO A 86 7.62 9.80 -4.82
C PRO A 86 7.75 8.75 -3.70
N LEU A 87 7.41 9.16 -2.47
CA LEU A 87 7.39 8.27 -1.31
C LEU A 87 6.00 7.65 -1.13
N VAL A 88 5.97 6.36 -0.86
CA VAL A 88 4.74 5.61 -0.52
C VAL A 88 4.80 5.19 0.94
N GLY A 89 3.85 5.61 1.75
CA GLY A 89 3.70 5.14 3.13
C GLY A 89 3.01 3.79 3.18
N ASP A 90 3.68 2.81 3.80
CA ASP A 90 3.11 1.50 4.07
C ASP A 90 2.56 1.45 5.49
N PHE A 91 1.24 1.48 5.60
CA PHE A 91 0.52 1.55 6.86
C PHE A 91 -0.02 0.17 7.28
N HIS A 92 0.21 -0.16 8.54
CA HIS A 92 -0.32 -1.35 9.19
C HIS A 92 -1.20 -0.91 10.38
N PHE A 93 -1.83 -1.81 11.04
CA PHE A 93 -2.69 -1.75 12.25
C PHE A 93 -3.15 -0.37 12.78
N ASN A 94 -2.28 0.60 12.91
CA ASN A 94 -2.50 1.92 13.51
C ASN A 94 -2.47 3.08 12.52
N GLY A 95 -2.47 2.80 11.21
CA GLY A 95 -2.36 3.82 10.15
C GLY A 95 -3.42 4.93 10.26
N HIS A 96 -4.65 4.62 10.67
CA HIS A 96 -5.71 5.60 10.92
C HIS A 96 -5.29 6.65 11.96
N ARG A 97 -4.62 6.23 13.05
CA ARG A 97 -4.11 7.15 14.08
C ARG A 97 -2.92 7.95 13.59
N LEU A 98 -1.97 7.30 12.93
CA LEU A 98 -0.76 7.94 12.42
C LEU A 98 -1.09 9.04 11.41
N LEU A 99 -1.98 8.77 10.46
CA LEU A 99 -2.40 9.76 9.46
C LEU A 99 -3.16 10.94 10.07
N THR A 100 -3.97 10.72 11.13
CA THR A 100 -4.71 11.80 11.79
C THR A 100 -3.83 12.63 12.73
N GLN A 101 -2.89 11.99 13.44
CA GLN A 101 -2.03 12.66 14.42
C GLN A 101 -0.81 13.33 13.80
N HIS A 102 -0.38 12.87 12.61
CA HIS A 102 0.78 13.38 11.88
C HIS A 102 0.38 13.86 10.48
N PRO A 103 -0.33 14.98 10.34
CA PRO A 103 -0.80 15.49 9.05
C PRO A 103 0.36 15.77 8.08
N ALA A 104 1.50 16.24 8.56
CA ALA A 104 2.68 16.48 7.74
C ALA A 104 3.21 15.18 7.07
N CYS A 105 3.06 14.03 7.72
CA CYS A 105 3.35 12.73 7.11
C CYS A 105 2.43 12.46 5.92
N ALA A 106 1.12 12.69 6.09
CA ALA A 106 0.15 12.52 5.01
C ALA A 106 0.43 13.43 3.81
N GLU A 107 0.86 14.67 4.06
CA GLU A 107 1.23 15.63 3.02
C GLU A 107 2.49 15.23 2.27
N ALA A 108 3.54 14.80 2.98
CA ALA A 108 4.84 14.44 2.41
C ALA A 108 4.80 13.18 1.55
N LEU A 109 3.88 12.27 1.81
CA LEU A 109 3.69 11.04 1.03
C LEU A 109 2.97 11.30 -0.28
N ALA A 110 3.34 10.57 -1.33
CA ALA A 110 2.69 10.62 -2.63
C ALA A 110 1.57 9.57 -2.80
N LYS A 111 1.57 8.51 -1.98
CA LYS A 111 0.58 7.42 -2.01
C LYS A 111 0.54 6.72 -0.67
N PHE A 112 -0.63 6.18 -0.30
CA PHE A 112 -0.77 5.28 0.84
C PHE A 112 -0.93 3.83 0.36
N ARG A 113 -0.21 2.91 0.99
CA ARG A 113 -0.49 1.49 0.91
C ARG A 113 -1.16 1.05 2.20
N ILE A 114 -2.32 0.44 2.08
CA ILE A 114 -3.13 -0.04 3.19
C ILE A 114 -3.39 -1.53 3.00
N ASN A 115 -3.18 -2.31 4.06
CA ASN A 115 -3.60 -3.70 4.09
C ASN A 115 -4.88 -3.81 4.94
N PRO A 116 -6.06 -3.97 4.34
CA PRO A 116 -7.32 -4.00 5.07
C PRO A 116 -7.40 -5.15 6.07
N GLY A 117 -6.75 -6.28 5.83
CA GLY A 117 -6.66 -7.38 6.78
C GLY A 117 -5.88 -7.06 8.06
N ASN A 118 -5.08 -5.99 8.04
CA ASN A 118 -4.31 -5.51 9.19
C ASN A 118 -4.90 -4.22 9.80
N VAL A 119 -6.07 -3.77 9.36
CA VAL A 119 -6.72 -2.56 9.89
C VAL A 119 -7.85 -2.97 10.82
N GLY A 120 -7.64 -2.80 12.14
CA GLY A 120 -8.66 -3.09 13.13
C GLY A 120 -9.09 -4.56 13.23
N LYS A 121 -10.00 -4.83 14.14
CA LYS A 121 -10.67 -6.14 14.30
C LYS A 121 -12.17 -5.93 14.47
N GLY A 122 -12.97 -6.84 13.88
CA GLY A 122 -14.43 -6.80 13.99
C GLY A 122 -15.02 -5.48 13.47
N SER A 123 -16.01 -4.94 14.17
CA SER A 123 -16.73 -3.72 13.80
C SER A 123 -15.87 -2.45 13.68
N LYS A 124 -14.68 -2.43 14.29
CA LYS A 124 -13.74 -1.30 14.19
C LYS A 124 -12.94 -1.28 12.90
N ARG A 125 -12.93 -2.37 12.14
CA ARG A 125 -12.16 -2.47 10.89
C ARG A 125 -12.62 -1.42 9.89
N ASP A 126 -13.91 -1.36 9.62
CA ASP A 126 -14.48 -0.49 8.62
C ASP A 126 -14.33 1.00 8.99
N GLU A 127 -14.53 1.35 10.28
CA GLU A 127 -14.33 2.71 10.78
C GLU A 127 -12.87 3.16 10.61
N GLN A 128 -11.93 2.32 11.02
CA GLN A 128 -10.51 2.65 10.90
C GLN A 128 -10.03 2.71 9.45
N PHE A 129 -10.51 1.81 8.60
CA PHE A 129 -10.23 1.86 7.16
C PHE A 129 -10.83 3.12 6.53
N SER A 130 -12.09 3.46 6.84
CA SER A 130 -12.76 4.68 6.38
C SER A 130 -11.98 5.92 6.76
N THR A 131 -11.48 6.02 8.00
CA THR A 131 -10.63 7.13 8.45
C THR A 131 -9.38 7.28 7.56
N MET A 132 -8.72 6.17 7.22
CA MET A 132 -7.53 6.22 6.34
C MET A 132 -7.88 6.70 4.93
N ILE A 133 -9.03 6.27 4.39
CA ILE A 133 -9.52 6.72 3.07
C ILE A 133 -9.91 8.20 3.12
N GLU A 134 -10.56 8.68 4.18
CA GLU A 134 -10.87 10.09 4.37
C GLU A 134 -9.60 10.95 4.38
N MET A 135 -8.55 10.49 5.06
CA MET A 135 -7.25 11.17 5.04
C MET A 135 -6.63 11.19 3.64
N ALA A 136 -6.73 10.06 2.90
CA ALA A 136 -6.27 10.01 1.52
C ALA A 136 -7.04 11.00 0.62
N CYS A 137 -8.35 11.08 0.76
CA CYS A 137 -9.18 12.06 0.04
C CYS A 137 -8.82 13.49 0.42
N ARG A 138 -8.67 13.80 1.72
CA ARG A 138 -8.32 15.13 2.22
C ARG A 138 -7.02 15.65 1.62
N TYR A 139 -6.01 14.79 1.50
CA TYR A 139 -4.69 15.15 0.96
C TYR A 139 -4.51 14.83 -0.53
N GLY A 140 -5.57 14.37 -1.22
CA GLY A 140 -5.52 14.03 -2.64
C GLY A 140 -4.54 12.90 -2.96
N LYS A 141 -4.37 11.93 -2.06
CA LYS A 141 -3.42 10.82 -2.23
C LYS A 141 -4.10 9.58 -2.78
N PRO A 142 -3.56 8.94 -3.82
CA PRO A 142 -4.03 7.64 -4.25
C PRO A 142 -3.73 6.57 -3.19
N VAL A 143 -4.57 5.54 -3.17
CA VAL A 143 -4.43 4.42 -2.24
C VAL A 143 -4.19 3.13 -3.01
N ARG A 144 -3.24 2.31 -2.52
CA ARG A 144 -3.13 0.92 -2.91
C ARG A 144 -3.68 0.02 -1.79
N ILE A 145 -4.73 -0.70 -2.09
CA ILE A 145 -5.22 -1.78 -1.22
C ILE A 145 -4.37 -3.01 -1.53
N GLY A 146 -3.62 -3.48 -0.53
CA GLY A 146 -2.69 -4.60 -0.70
C GLY A 146 -2.96 -5.67 0.33
N VAL A 147 -3.40 -6.84 -0.12
CA VAL A 147 -3.63 -8.03 0.71
C VAL A 147 -2.58 -9.10 0.42
N ASN A 148 -2.37 -10.02 1.36
CA ASN A 148 -1.58 -11.22 1.20
C ASN A 148 -2.17 -12.38 2.03
N TRP A 149 -1.69 -13.59 1.81
CA TRP A 149 -2.16 -14.78 2.52
C TRP A 149 -2.11 -14.66 4.05
N GLY A 150 -1.07 -14.01 4.58
CA GLY A 150 -0.87 -13.81 6.02
C GLY A 150 -1.84 -12.82 6.66
N SER A 151 -2.57 -12.04 5.86
CA SER A 151 -3.56 -11.06 6.33
C SER A 151 -5.00 -11.45 5.98
N LEU A 152 -5.21 -12.65 5.45
CA LEU A 152 -6.55 -13.18 5.18
C LEU A 152 -7.33 -13.36 6.48
N ASP A 153 -8.56 -12.88 6.49
CA ASP A 153 -9.48 -13.07 7.60
C ASP A 153 -9.82 -14.56 7.75
N GLN A 154 -9.42 -15.14 8.86
CA GLN A 154 -9.59 -16.58 9.11
C GLN A 154 -11.06 -16.99 9.24
N GLU A 155 -11.91 -16.16 9.84
CA GLU A 155 -13.35 -16.44 9.97
C GLU A 155 -14.03 -16.41 8.60
N LEU A 156 -13.66 -15.45 7.75
CA LEU A 156 -14.13 -15.38 6.38
C LEU A 156 -13.68 -16.62 5.58
N ALA A 157 -12.40 -17.01 5.69
CA ALA A 157 -11.86 -18.16 5.00
C ALA A 157 -12.59 -19.46 5.40
N VAL A 158 -12.80 -19.69 6.69
CA VAL A 158 -13.52 -20.87 7.19
C VAL A 158 -14.96 -20.87 6.68
N ARG A 159 -15.67 -19.75 6.76
CA ARG A 159 -17.06 -19.65 6.26
C ARG A 159 -17.14 -19.98 4.79
N MET A 160 -16.26 -19.40 3.97
CA MET A 160 -16.26 -19.64 2.51
C MET A 160 -15.90 -21.10 2.18
N MET A 161 -15.00 -21.74 2.94
CA MET A 161 -14.70 -23.16 2.78
C MET A 161 -15.90 -24.05 3.12
N ASP A 162 -16.63 -23.74 4.21
CA ASP A 162 -17.83 -24.46 4.61
C ASP A 162 -18.97 -24.29 3.60
N GLU A 163 -19.15 -23.10 3.06
CA GLU A 163 -20.12 -22.83 1.98
C GLU A 163 -19.76 -23.60 0.72
N ASN A 164 -18.49 -23.60 0.33
CA ASN A 164 -18.00 -24.35 -0.82
C ASN A 164 -18.20 -25.87 -0.68
N ALA A 165 -17.97 -26.42 0.51
CA ALA A 165 -18.16 -27.84 0.78
C ALA A 165 -19.61 -28.30 0.64
N ARG A 166 -20.57 -27.38 0.76
CA ARG A 166 -22.02 -27.65 0.58
C ARG A 166 -22.48 -27.38 -0.86
N SER A 167 -21.60 -26.87 -1.72
CA SER A 167 -21.94 -26.60 -3.13
C SER A 167 -22.09 -27.89 -3.91
N PRO A 168 -23.04 -27.96 -4.88
CA PRO A 168 -23.12 -29.08 -5.81
C PRO A 168 -21.85 -29.27 -6.68
N GLU A 169 -21.14 -28.18 -6.92
CA GLU A 169 -19.87 -28.13 -7.67
C GLU A 169 -18.81 -27.43 -6.84
N PRO A 170 -18.16 -28.14 -5.89
CA PRO A 170 -17.18 -27.51 -5.02
C PRO A 170 -15.90 -27.16 -5.81
N LYS A 171 -15.43 -25.93 -5.60
CA LYS A 171 -14.15 -25.42 -6.12
C LYS A 171 -12.98 -26.01 -5.33
N ASP A 172 -11.77 -25.94 -5.89
CA ASP A 172 -10.58 -26.29 -5.13
C ASP A 172 -10.30 -25.27 -4.01
N ALA A 173 -9.58 -25.71 -2.97
CA ALA A 173 -9.31 -24.88 -1.81
C ALA A 173 -8.48 -23.62 -2.14
N ALA A 174 -7.62 -23.69 -3.15
CA ALA A 174 -6.80 -22.55 -3.57
C ALA A 174 -7.66 -21.49 -4.28
N GLU A 175 -8.69 -21.92 -5.01
CA GLU A 175 -9.63 -21.01 -5.67
C GLU A 175 -10.50 -20.29 -4.63
N VAL A 176 -11.07 -21.03 -3.66
CA VAL A 176 -11.86 -20.45 -2.57
C VAL A 176 -11.03 -19.44 -1.76
N THR A 177 -9.77 -19.79 -1.47
CA THR A 177 -8.88 -18.88 -0.73
C THR A 177 -8.55 -17.62 -1.53
N ARG A 178 -8.37 -17.72 -2.85
CA ARG A 178 -8.19 -16.54 -3.72
C ARG A 178 -9.42 -15.65 -3.72
N GLU A 179 -10.62 -16.21 -3.76
CA GLU A 179 -11.86 -15.47 -3.67
C GLU A 179 -11.98 -14.76 -2.33
N ALA A 180 -11.63 -15.41 -1.23
CA ALA A 180 -11.64 -14.81 0.11
C ALA A 180 -10.68 -13.62 0.27
N LEU A 181 -9.65 -13.50 -0.59
CA LEU A 181 -8.74 -12.33 -0.57
C LEU A 181 -9.33 -11.08 -1.23
N VAL A 182 -10.41 -11.20 -1.99
CA VAL A 182 -11.01 -10.09 -2.75
C VAL A 182 -12.41 -9.71 -2.28
N VAL A 183 -12.95 -10.43 -1.29
CA VAL A 183 -14.17 -10.10 -0.57
C VAL A 183 -13.86 -9.20 0.61
#